data_675abedc12859e2199308a5cbd4f7741
#
_entry.id   675abedc12859e2199308a5cbd4f7741
#
_cell.length_a   1.000
_cell.length_b   1.000
_cell.length_c   1.000
_cell.angle_alpha   90.00
_cell.angle_beta   90.00
_cell.angle_gamma   90.00
#
_symmetry.space_group_name_H-M   'P 1'
#
loop_
_entity.id
_entity.type
_entity.pdbx_description
1 polymer ?
#
loop_
_entity_poly.entity_id
_entity_poly.type
_entity_poly.pdbx_seq_one_letter_code
_entity_poly.pdbx_strand_id
1 'polypeptide(L)'
;MQRPSLSTSVNQHYLNKLMNLTEVMDVAASEDIVDVRGMKLVAKGARLTRAQQETLGGHKLKKTLESSLSAVGGADNGLILATARRILDTSVPINRILGRNAGRGISPQTLLANMHFGHAMRMMLTLTDRDGPEALEHSVTVSLLAIGMAKKLQLSNDEQMAAGLAGMLHDIGELYIDPAYLAPGKRLLPHEWAHLVVHPRIGQMLVTELEAYPASVARAVSEHHERLDGTGYPRQSAGGMISGPGLAVSVAEMLAGVLNKDYPLERAELALKIIPGEHPHHFLSAISGALRAQPANRPIALPRPDENDDVAITRLWWRIADSLESGQQMLRDDIERSPRVWALIQRTLARIRNIERAFISTGLDAYLKNNHGLHEHDDGTLQFEKAVATREITWRLRDIARDLALNTADVPTDRAMLAGLIGLLDGGASEAAALQLRAQPPSLPQAQARAA
;
A
#
# COMPACT_ATOMS: atom_id res chain seq x y z
N MET A 1 9.57 27.05 10.11
CA MET A 1 9.88 25.92 9.22
C MET A 1 9.47 26.30 7.80
N GLN A 2 10.41 26.37 6.87
CA GLN A 2 10.09 26.57 5.45
C GLN A 2 9.27 25.35 4.98
N ARG A 3 8.18 25.62 4.23
CA ARG A 3 7.41 24.53 3.59
C ARG A 3 8.35 23.82 2.60
N PRO A 4 8.44 22.49 2.62
CA PRO A 4 9.17 21.78 1.58
C PRO A 4 8.50 22.11 0.25
N SER A 5 9.25 22.67 -0.70
CA SER A 5 8.79 22.96 -2.06
C SER A 5 9.33 21.92 -3.02
N LEU A 6 8.58 21.67 -4.10
CA LEU A 6 9.09 20.90 -5.23
C LEU A 6 10.40 21.52 -5.70
N SER A 7 11.39 20.67 -5.95
CA SER A 7 12.66 21.13 -6.50
C SER A 7 12.43 21.69 -7.90
N THR A 8 13.00 22.86 -8.18
CA THR A 8 13.08 23.38 -9.55
C THR A 8 14.04 22.57 -10.44
N SER A 9 14.77 21.60 -9.85
CA SER A 9 15.53 20.60 -10.61
C SER A 9 14.58 19.50 -11.09
N VAL A 10 14.65 19.15 -12.36
CA VAL A 10 13.79 18.13 -12.97
C VAL A 10 14.20 16.75 -12.47
N ASN A 11 13.25 15.98 -11.97
CA ASN A 11 13.48 14.59 -11.58
C ASN A 11 13.70 13.72 -12.84
N GLN A 12 14.77 12.92 -12.85
CA GLN A 12 15.16 12.15 -14.03
C GLN A 12 14.19 11.01 -14.35
N HIS A 13 13.58 10.37 -13.33
CA HIS A 13 12.61 9.30 -13.55
C HIS A 13 11.33 9.84 -14.18
N TYR A 14 10.81 10.96 -13.65
CA TYR A 14 9.69 11.68 -14.24
C TYR A 14 9.99 12.12 -15.67
N LEU A 15 11.17 12.72 -15.92
CA LEU A 15 11.59 13.17 -17.24
C LEU A 15 11.68 12.00 -18.24
N ASN A 16 12.22 10.87 -17.83
CA ASN A 16 12.30 9.68 -18.67
C ASN A 16 10.90 9.16 -19.05
N LYS A 17 9.96 9.08 -18.10
CA LYS A 17 8.57 8.70 -18.37
C LYS A 17 7.90 9.69 -19.33
N LEU A 18 8.14 10.98 -19.12
CA LEU A 18 7.64 12.03 -20.01
C LEU A 18 8.20 11.88 -21.44
N MET A 19 9.50 11.62 -21.59
CA MET A 19 10.09 11.43 -22.90
C MET A 19 9.55 10.18 -23.61
N ASN A 20 9.33 9.09 -22.88
CA ASN A 20 8.67 7.90 -23.43
C ASN A 20 7.24 8.23 -23.88
N LEU A 21 6.51 9.06 -23.14
CA LEU A 21 5.18 9.51 -23.54
C LEU A 21 5.24 10.30 -24.87
N THR A 22 6.25 11.13 -25.10
CA THR A 22 6.38 11.94 -26.33
C THR A 22 6.56 11.08 -27.59
N GLU A 23 6.92 9.82 -27.47
CA GLU A 23 7.04 8.89 -28.60
C GLU A 23 5.69 8.38 -29.11
N VAL A 24 4.67 8.38 -28.25
CA VAL A 24 3.34 7.84 -28.55
C VAL A 24 2.22 8.86 -28.49
N MET A 25 2.52 10.07 -28.00
CA MET A 25 1.53 11.13 -27.79
C MET A 25 2.14 12.51 -28.01
N ASP A 26 1.35 13.45 -28.49
CA ASP A 26 1.75 14.84 -28.60
C ASP A 26 1.75 15.55 -27.25
N VAL A 27 2.95 15.82 -26.75
CA VAL A 27 3.16 16.63 -25.55
C VAL A 27 3.78 17.96 -25.98
N ALA A 28 3.18 19.07 -25.56
CA ALA A 28 3.64 20.41 -25.90
C ALA A 28 3.80 21.28 -24.65
N ALA A 29 4.67 22.27 -24.75
CA ALA A 29 4.80 23.31 -23.73
C ALA A 29 3.56 24.21 -23.73
N SER A 30 2.84 24.30 -22.60
CA SER A 30 1.68 25.17 -22.42
C SER A 30 2.06 26.64 -22.23
N GLU A 31 3.29 26.90 -21.83
CA GLU A 31 3.93 28.20 -21.69
C GLU A 31 5.43 28.08 -22.05
N ASP A 32 6.15 29.23 -22.12
CA ASP A 32 7.61 29.19 -22.29
C ASP A 32 8.27 28.53 -21.08
N ILE A 33 9.06 27.48 -21.30
CA ILE A 33 9.88 26.85 -20.28
C ILE A 33 11.21 27.59 -20.20
N VAL A 34 11.44 28.24 -19.07
CA VAL A 34 12.64 29.06 -18.85
C VAL A 34 13.40 28.56 -17.60
N ASP A 35 14.72 28.66 -17.64
CA ASP A 35 15.55 28.37 -16.47
C ASP A 35 15.52 29.53 -15.43
N VAL A 36 16.12 29.30 -14.27
CA VAL A 36 16.19 30.32 -13.18
C VAL A 36 16.97 31.58 -13.57
N ARG A 37 17.76 31.54 -14.66
CA ARG A 37 18.51 32.70 -15.20
C ARG A 37 17.69 33.43 -16.26
N GLY A 38 16.48 32.95 -16.61
CA GLY A 38 15.62 33.54 -17.62
C GLY A 38 15.91 33.06 -19.06
N MET A 39 16.81 32.11 -19.25
CA MET A 39 17.05 31.51 -20.56
C MET A 39 15.86 30.62 -20.99
N LYS A 40 15.33 30.90 -22.17
CA LYS A 40 14.25 30.07 -22.75
C LYS A 40 14.82 28.76 -23.27
N LEU A 41 14.34 27.65 -22.69
CA LEU A 41 14.72 26.30 -23.06
C LEU A 41 13.75 25.70 -24.08
N VAL A 42 12.45 25.92 -23.92
CA VAL A 42 11.39 25.47 -24.83
C VAL A 42 10.37 26.59 -24.98
N ALA A 43 9.99 26.90 -26.22
CA ALA A 43 8.97 27.90 -26.51
C ALA A 43 7.56 27.36 -26.26
N LYS A 44 6.63 28.22 -25.86
CA LYS A 44 5.19 27.92 -25.77
C LYS A 44 4.70 27.30 -27.08
N GLY A 45 3.93 26.23 -27.00
CA GLY A 45 3.39 25.50 -28.14
C GLY A 45 4.37 24.58 -28.84
N ALA A 46 5.65 24.61 -28.49
CA ALA A 46 6.62 23.68 -29.04
C ALA A 46 6.35 22.27 -28.52
N ARG A 47 6.37 21.30 -29.44
CA ARG A 47 6.28 19.88 -29.12
C ARG A 47 7.56 19.41 -28.42
N LEU A 48 7.41 18.72 -27.30
CA LEU A 48 8.54 18.08 -26.65
C LEU A 48 9.01 16.88 -27.45
N THR A 49 10.31 16.72 -27.50
CA THR A 49 10.98 15.59 -28.12
C THR A 49 12.13 15.12 -27.23
N ARG A 50 12.64 13.92 -27.48
CA ARG A 50 13.80 13.38 -26.75
C ARG A 50 15.05 14.26 -26.87
N ALA A 51 15.16 15.10 -27.91
CA ALA A 51 16.28 16.03 -28.07
C ALA A 51 16.35 17.10 -26.95
N GLN A 52 15.23 17.46 -26.32
CA GLN A 52 15.23 18.41 -25.19
C GLN A 52 15.50 17.77 -23.82
N GLN A 53 15.62 16.43 -23.75
CA GLN A 53 15.77 15.71 -22.49
C GLN A 53 17.00 16.18 -21.69
N GLU A 54 18.17 16.21 -22.34
CA GLU A 54 19.41 16.65 -21.69
C GLU A 54 19.34 18.13 -21.24
N THR A 55 18.79 18.98 -22.10
CA THR A 55 18.61 20.40 -21.79
C THR A 55 17.71 20.59 -20.59
N LEU A 56 16.53 19.95 -20.55
CA LEU A 56 15.59 20.06 -19.43
C LEU A 56 16.16 19.45 -18.15
N GLY A 57 16.85 18.30 -18.24
CA GLY A 57 17.46 17.63 -17.10
C GLY A 57 18.68 18.34 -16.53
N GLY A 58 19.38 19.13 -17.35
CA GLY A 58 20.59 19.88 -16.96
C GLY A 58 20.34 21.26 -16.36
N HIS A 59 19.12 21.78 -16.44
CA HIS A 59 18.78 23.12 -15.99
C HIS A 59 17.84 23.14 -14.78
N LYS A 60 18.02 24.11 -13.88
CA LYS A 60 17.01 24.46 -12.89
C LYS A 60 15.95 25.34 -13.52
N LEU A 61 14.70 24.92 -13.48
CA LEU A 61 13.60 25.63 -14.11
C LEU A 61 13.05 26.73 -13.18
N LYS A 62 12.50 27.79 -13.77
CA LYS A 62 11.84 28.86 -13.02
C LYS A 62 10.48 28.42 -12.45
N LYS A 63 9.78 27.57 -13.18
CA LYS A 63 8.57 26.86 -12.75
C LYS A 63 8.79 25.36 -12.89
N THR A 64 8.00 24.56 -12.19
CA THR A 64 8.07 23.11 -12.32
C THR A 64 7.69 22.67 -13.74
N LEU A 65 8.32 21.63 -14.24
CA LEU A 65 8.07 21.11 -15.57
C LEU A 65 6.59 20.68 -15.74
N GLU A 66 6.05 20.09 -14.69
CA GLU A 66 4.69 19.54 -14.61
C GLU A 66 3.61 20.61 -14.89
N SER A 67 3.83 21.85 -14.40
CA SER A 67 2.90 22.96 -14.60
C SER A 67 2.97 23.57 -16.00
N SER A 68 4.04 23.28 -16.74
CA SER A 68 4.37 23.93 -18.02
C SER A 68 4.06 23.05 -19.25
N LEU A 69 3.41 21.89 -19.05
CA LEU A 69 3.13 20.91 -20.10
C LEU A 69 1.66 20.62 -20.30
N SER A 70 1.30 20.21 -21.52
CA SER A 70 -0.02 19.68 -21.86
C SER A 70 0.12 18.53 -22.86
N ALA A 71 -0.75 17.50 -22.72
CA ALA A 71 -0.85 16.40 -23.66
C ALA A 71 -2.20 16.46 -24.40
N VAL A 72 -2.20 16.11 -25.68
CA VAL A 72 -3.42 16.01 -26.48
C VAL A 72 -3.93 14.58 -26.39
N GLY A 73 -5.21 14.39 -25.98
CA GLY A 73 -5.82 13.05 -25.88
C GLY A 73 -5.34 12.23 -24.68
N GLY A 74 -4.82 12.86 -23.61
CA GLY A 74 -4.48 12.21 -22.35
C GLY A 74 -5.69 11.87 -21.48
N ALA A 75 -5.41 11.43 -20.24
CA ALA A 75 -6.44 11.10 -19.26
C ALA A 75 -7.35 12.32 -18.99
N ASP A 76 -8.61 12.19 -19.33
CA ASP A 76 -9.65 13.18 -19.10
C ASP A 76 -10.79 12.58 -18.27
N ASN A 77 -11.76 13.41 -17.90
CA ASN A 77 -12.93 12.96 -17.15
C ASN A 77 -13.73 11.90 -17.92
N GLY A 78 -13.73 11.93 -19.25
CA GLY A 78 -14.41 10.94 -20.08
C GLY A 78 -13.80 9.54 -19.91
N LEU A 79 -12.47 9.44 -20.00
CA LEU A 79 -11.73 8.18 -19.80
C LEU A 79 -11.91 7.67 -18.36
N ILE A 80 -11.78 8.55 -17.35
CA ILE A 80 -11.98 8.20 -15.94
C ILE A 80 -13.37 7.62 -15.70
N LEU A 81 -14.41 8.27 -16.23
CA LEU A 81 -15.81 7.81 -16.08
C LEU A 81 -16.10 6.52 -16.87
N ALA A 82 -15.50 6.35 -18.04
CA ALA A 82 -15.61 5.11 -18.80
C ALA A 82 -14.96 3.95 -18.04
N THR A 83 -13.77 4.17 -17.46
CA THR A 83 -13.07 3.19 -16.62
C THR A 83 -13.91 2.86 -15.38
N ALA A 84 -14.45 3.84 -14.69
CA ALA A 84 -15.31 3.63 -13.53
C ALA A 84 -16.56 2.80 -13.85
N ARG A 85 -17.22 3.07 -14.99
CA ARG A 85 -18.36 2.26 -15.45
C ARG A 85 -17.94 0.82 -15.72
N ARG A 86 -16.84 0.60 -16.43
CA ARG A 86 -16.32 -0.73 -16.71
C ARG A 86 -16.02 -1.51 -15.41
N ILE A 87 -15.38 -0.89 -14.42
CA ILE A 87 -15.12 -1.49 -13.11
C ILE A 87 -16.43 -1.92 -12.44
N LEU A 88 -17.42 -1.03 -12.41
CA LEU A 88 -18.70 -1.31 -11.78
C LEU A 88 -19.53 -2.34 -12.53
N ASP A 89 -19.43 -2.41 -13.85
CA ASP A 89 -20.13 -3.41 -14.67
C ASP A 89 -19.50 -4.81 -14.52
N THR A 90 -18.21 -4.89 -14.28
CA THR A 90 -17.47 -6.16 -14.25
C THR A 90 -17.14 -6.68 -12.85
N SER A 91 -16.91 -5.81 -11.86
CA SER A 91 -16.49 -6.21 -10.52
C SER A 91 -17.65 -6.41 -9.55
N VAL A 92 -18.08 -7.65 -9.39
CA VAL A 92 -19.08 -8.03 -8.38
C VAL A 92 -18.66 -7.68 -6.95
N PRO A 93 -17.40 -7.91 -6.51
CA PRO A 93 -16.96 -7.55 -5.16
C PRO A 93 -17.08 -6.05 -4.87
N ILE A 94 -16.60 -5.20 -5.79
CA ILE A 94 -16.67 -3.74 -5.64
C ILE A 94 -18.13 -3.30 -5.52
N ASN A 95 -19.00 -3.78 -6.39
CA ASN A 95 -20.44 -3.45 -6.34
C ASN A 95 -21.09 -3.86 -5.02
N ARG A 96 -20.72 -4.99 -4.45
CA ARG A 96 -21.25 -5.43 -3.16
C ARG A 96 -20.79 -4.54 -2.01
N ILE A 97 -19.53 -4.13 -2.03
CA ILE A 97 -18.98 -3.21 -1.02
C ILE A 97 -19.66 -1.85 -1.13
N LEU A 98 -19.75 -1.29 -2.33
CA LEU A 98 -20.35 0.03 -2.59
C LEU A 98 -21.86 0.01 -2.41
N GLY A 99 -22.56 -1.02 -2.88
CA GLY A 99 -24.02 -1.13 -2.82
C GLY A 99 -24.56 -1.15 -1.40
N ARG A 100 -23.87 -1.80 -0.44
CA ARG A 100 -24.24 -1.76 0.98
C ARG A 100 -23.92 -0.43 1.64
N ASN A 101 -23.03 0.35 1.06
CA ASN A 101 -22.65 1.69 1.52
C ASN A 101 -23.47 2.78 0.80
N ALA A 102 -24.40 2.42 -0.08
CA ALA A 102 -25.26 3.31 -0.87
C ALA A 102 -26.34 4.03 -0.04
N GLY A 103 -26.06 4.33 1.25
CA GLY A 103 -26.92 5.15 2.09
C GLY A 103 -27.37 6.46 1.40
N ARG A 104 -28.25 7.21 2.04
CA ARG A 104 -28.69 8.54 1.55
C ARG A 104 -27.49 9.41 1.20
N GLY A 105 -27.48 10.05 0.03
CA GLY A 105 -26.43 10.97 -0.41
C GLY A 105 -25.96 10.74 -1.85
N ILE A 106 -24.94 11.48 -2.26
CA ILE A 106 -24.40 11.48 -3.63
C ILE A 106 -23.72 10.12 -3.91
N SER A 107 -23.93 9.56 -5.11
CA SER A 107 -23.29 8.29 -5.48
C SER A 107 -21.77 8.47 -5.70
N PRO A 108 -20.94 7.41 -5.49
CA PRO A 108 -19.52 7.49 -5.81
C PRO A 108 -19.25 7.91 -7.26
N GLN A 109 -20.04 7.42 -8.21
CA GLN A 109 -19.94 7.82 -9.63
C GLN A 109 -20.22 9.28 -9.85
N THR A 110 -21.24 9.84 -9.18
CA THR A 110 -21.58 11.27 -9.29
C THR A 110 -20.48 12.15 -8.70
N LEU A 111 -19.91 11.75 -7.56
CA LEU A 111 -18.77 12.47 -6.99
C LEU A 111 -17.55 12.41 -7.92
N LEU A 112 -17.25 11.24 -8.48
CA LEU A 112 -16.18 11.09 -9.46
C LEU A 112 -16.39 11.97 -10.70
N ALA A 113 -17.62 12.07 -11.22
CA ALA A 113 -17.97 12.90 -12.36
C ALA A 113 -17.76 14.40 -12.09
N ASN A 114 -17.87 14.82 -10.85
CA ASN A 114 -17.68 16.22 -10.42
C ASN A 114 -16.24 16.56 -10.04
N MET A 115 -15.30 15.62 -10.17
CA MET A 115 -13.90 15.92 -9.93
C MET A 115 -13.31 16.77 -11.04
N HIS A 116 -12.53 17.76 -10.68
CA HIS A 116 -11.81 18.61 -11.61
C HIS A 116 -10.31 18.35 -11.50
N PHE A 117 -9.68 18.12 -12.66
CA PHE A 117 -8.26 17.97 -12.80
C PHE A 117 -7.72 19.05 -13.72
N GLY A 118 -6.82 19.91 -13.23
CA GLY A 118 -6.13 20.89 -14.04
C GLY A 118 -5.10 20.23 -14.98
N HIS A 119 -4.40 21.04 -15.74
CA HIS A 119 -3.48 20.54 -16.77
C HIS A 119 -2.38 19.63 -16.18
N ALA A 120 -1.79 20.05 -15.06
CA ALA A 120 -0.71 19.29 -14.41
C ALA A 120 -1.21 17.91 -13.93
N MET A 121 -2.37 17.86 -13.24
CA MET A 121 -2.92 16.59 -12.76
C MET A 121 -3.35 15.67 -13.89
N ARG A 122 -3.93 16.21 -14.98
CA ARG A 122 -4.23 15.39 -16.16
C ARG A 122 -2.98 14.83 -16.82
N MET A 123 -1.88 15.59 -16.85
CA MET A 123 -0.58 15.08 -17.31
C MET A 123 -0.09 13.93 -16.42
N MET A 124 -0.16 14.10 -15.08
CA MET A 124 0.21 13.04 -14.14
C MET A 124 -0.62 11.77 -14.34
N LEU A 125 -1.96 11.91 -14.41
CA LEU A 125 -2.86 10.78 -14.67
C LEU A 125 -2.62 10.12 -16.04
N THR A 126 -2.23 10.92 -17.05
CA THR A 126 -1.85 10.40 -18.37
C THR A 126 -0.56 9.56 -18.29
N LEU A 127 0.43 10.02 -17.53
CA LEU A 127 1.66 9.25 -17.30
C LEU A 127 1.35 7.98 -16.51
N THR A 128 0.49 8.05 -15.49
CA THR A 128 0.04 6.87 -14.74
C THR A 128 -0.66 5.86 -15.64
N ASP A 129 -1.56 6.29 -16.53
CA ASP A 129 -2.25 5.42 -17.50
C ASP A 129 -1.27 4.70 -18.44
N ARG A 130 -0.14 5.33 -18.75
CA ARG A 130 0.89 4.78 -19.66
C ARG A 130 1.96 3.95 -18.96
N ASP A 131 2.08 4.06 -17.65
CA ASP A 131 3.00 3.22 -16.85
C ASP A 131 2.60 1.73 -16.83
N GLY A 132 1.30 1.44 -17.08
CA GLY A 132 0.79 0.08 -17.20
C GLY A 132 -0.73 0.06 -17.44
N PRO A 133 -1.26 -0.99 -18.08
CA PRO A 133 -2.66 -1.06 -18.49
C PRO A 133 -3.64 -1.05 -17.31
N GLU A 134 -3.18 -1.33 -16.10
CA GLU A 134 -4.01 -1.41 -14.90
C GLU A 134 -3.81 -0.21 -13.95
N ALA A 135 -2.85 0.69 -14.19
CA ALA A 135 -2.50 1.73 -13.23
C ALA A 135 -3.60 2.79 -13.06
N LEU A 136 -4.19 3.29 -14.17
CA LEU A 136 -5.34 4.20 -14.08
C LEU A 136 -6.57 3.48 -13.51
N GLU A 137 -6.79 2.21 -13.86
CA GLU A 137 -7.89 1.40 -13.33
C GLU A 137 -7.76 1.24 -11.82
N HIS A 138 -6.53 1.01 -11.32
CA HIS A 138 -6.24 0.98 -9.89
C HIS A 138 -6.62 2.30 -9.22
N SER A 139 -6.15 3.44 -9.74
CA SER A 139 -6.46 4.76 -9.19
C SER A 139 -7.97 5.04 -9.16
N VAL A 140 -8.71 4.67 -10.23
CA VAL A 140 -10.17 4.79 -10.27
C VAL A 140 -10.84 3.86 -9.26
N THR A 141 -10.35 2.64 -9.10
CA THR A 141 -10.84 1.67 -8.12
C THR A 141 -10.66 2.19 -6.70
N VAL A 142 -9.46 2.67 -6.36
CA VAL A 142 -9.17 3.27 -5.05
C VAL A 142 -10.05 4.49 -4.80
N SER A 143 -10.25 5.36 -5.80
CA SER A 143 -11.14 6.51 -5.69
C SER A 143 -12.60 6.12 -5.37
N LEU A 144 -13.17 5.16 -6.10
CA LEU A 144 -14.54 4.67 -5.88
C LEU A 144 -14.68 4.04 -4.48
N LEU A 145 -13.73 3.22 -4.08
CA LEU A 145 -13.71 2.59 -2.75
C LEU A 145 -13.53 3.63 -1.64
N ALA A 146 -12.63 4.61 -1.81
CA ALA A 146 -12.39 5.66 -0.83
C ALA A 146 -13.65 6.50 -0.58
N ILE A 147 -14.40 6.87 -1.63
CA ILE A 147 -15.70 7.53 -1.49
C ILE A 147 -16.66 6.63 -0.71
N GLY A 148 -16.73 5.34 -1.05
CA GLY A 148 -17.58 4.38 -0.34
C GLY A 148 -17.23 4.24 1.14
N MET A 149 -15.92 4.19 1.46
CA MET A 149 -15.42 4.12 2.84
C MET A 149 -15.67 5.43 3.59
N ALA A 150 -15.46 6.58 2.95
CA ALA A 150 -15.77 7.89 3.53
C ALA A 150 -17.26 8.02 3.89
N LYS A 151 -18.16 7.52 3.03
CA LYS A 151 -19.60 7.42 3.36
C LYS A 151 -19.86 6.52 4.56
N LYS A 152 -19.15 5.40 4.67
CA LYS A 152 -19.29 4.49 5.79
C LYS A 152 -18.85 5.13 7.11
N LEU A 153 -17.84 6.00 7.06
CA LEU A 153 -17.41 6.83 8.19
C LEU A 153 -18.35 8.02 8.47
N GLN A 154 -19.41 8.18 7.69
CA GLN A 154 -20.34 9.32 7.79
C GLN A 154 -19.68 10.69 7.62
N LEU A 155 -18.61 10.74 6.80
CA LEU A 155 -17.93 11.99 6.48
C LEU A 155 -18.83 12.91 5.65
N SER A 156 -18.59 14.22 5.73
CA SER A 156 -19.27 15.24 4.93
C SER A 156 -19.03 15.04 3.43
N ASN A 157 -19.86 15.64 2.57
CA ASN A 157 -19.69 15.55 1.12
C ASN A 157 -18.32 16.09 0.66
N ASP A 158 -17.82 17.15 1.29
CA ASP A 158 -16.50 17.70 0.98
C ASP A 158 -15.38 16.75 1.35
N GLU A 159 -15.49 16.06 2.49
CA GLU A 159 -14.53 15.03 2.90
C GLU A 159 -14.62 13.77 2.02
N GLN A 160 -15.83 13.38 1.57
CA GLN A 160 -16.00 12.30 0.59
C GLN A 160 -15.36 12.66 -0.75
N MET A 161 -15.53 13.91 -1.22
CA MET A 161 -14.84 14.43 -2.41
C MET A 161 -13.32 14.42 -2.22
N ALA A 162 -12.84 14.86 -1.04
CA ALA A 162 -11.41 14.84 -0.73
C ALA A 162 -10.84 13.41 -0.71
N ALA A 163 -11.57 12.44 -0.17
CA ALA A 163 -11.17 11.03 -0.18
C ALA A 163 -11.12 10.48 -1.63
N GLY A 164 -12.12 10.81 -2.45
CA GLY A 164 -12.14 10.39 -3.85
C GLY A 164 -11.00 10.98 -4.67
N LEU A 165 -10.76 12.30 -4.56
CA LEU A 165 -9.64 12.97 -5.21
C LEU A 165 -8.30 12.40 -4.74
N ALA A 166 -8.15 12.19 -3.44
CA ALA A 166 -6.93 11.58 -2.90
C ALA A 166 -6.75 10.15 -3.40
N GLY A 167 -7.81 9.35 -3.52
CA GLY A 167 -7.75 8.02 -4.12
C GLY A 167 -7.37 8.03 -5.60
N MET A 168 -7.75 9.06 -6.37
CA MET A 168 -7.29 9.21 -7.76
C MET A 168 -5.81 9.58 -7.87
N LEU A 169 -5.26 10.27 -6.87
CA LEU A 169 -3.94 10.91 -6.92
C LEU A 169 -2.94 10.31 -5.93
N HIS A 170 -3.30 9.22 -5.21
CA HIS A 170 -2.49 8.70 -4.11
C HIS A 170 -1.08 8.31 -4.53
N ASP A 171 -0.94 7.69 -5.71
CA ASP A 171 0.32 7.15 -6.23
C ASP A 171 1.02 8.04 -7.26
N ILE A 172 0.56 9.29 -7.51
CA ILE A 172 1.26 10.18 -8.46
C ILE A 172 2.73 10.44 -8.06
N GLY A 173 3.06 10.26 -6.79
CA GLY A 173 4.43 10.34 -6.30
C GLY A 173 5.34 9.23 -6.84
N GLU A 174 4.80 8.10 -7.27
CA GLU A 174 5.56 6.99 -7.87
C GLU A 174 6.15 7.34 -9.23
N LEU A 175 5.61 8.36 -9.90
CA LEU A 175 6.20 8.90 -11.13
C LEU A 175 7.63 9.42 -10.93
N TYR A 176 8.01 9.70 -9.68
CA TYR A 176 9.32 10.22 -9.27
C TYR A 176 10.26 9.17 -8.70
N ILE A 177 9.78 7.93 -8.59
CA ILE A 177 10.54 6.79 -8.06
C ILE A 177 11.22 6.05 -9.22
N ASP A 178 12.39 5.47 -8.95
CA ASP A 178 13.06 4.60 -9.92
C ASP A 178 12.15 3.42 -10.28
N PRO A 179 11.79 3.23 -11.56
CA PRO A 179 10.92 2.14 -12.01
C PRO A 179 11.43 0.74 -11.60
N ALA A 180 12.73 0.59 -11.35
CA ALA A 180 13.29 -0.68 -10.88
C ALA A 180 12.71 -1.13 -9.52
N TYR A 181 12.26 -0.18 -8.68
CA TYR A 181 11.61 -0.49 -7.40
C TYR A 181 10.10 -0.76 -7.53
N LEU A 182 9.49 -0.35 -8.64
CA LEU A 182 8.06 -0.49 -8.92
C LEU A 182 7.74 -1.68 -9.84
N ALA A 183 8.76 -2.38 -10.34
CA ALA A 183 8.59 -3.45 -11.31
C ALA A 183 7.67 -4.58 -10.77
N PRO A 184 6.70 -5.06 -11.58
CA PRO A 184 5.79 -6.14 -11.19
C PRO A 184 6.55 -7.36 -10.69
N GLY A 185 6.15 -7.89 -9.53
CA GLY A 185 6.81 -9.05 -8.92
C GLY A 185 8.15 -8.75 -8.23
N LYS A 186 8.65 -7.52 -8.30
CA LYS A 186 9.86 -7.12 -7.56
C LYS A 186 9.62 -7.26 -6.06
N ARG A 187 10.43 -8.10 -5.41
CA ARG A 187 10.54 -8.14 -3.97
C ARG A 187 11.55 -7.10 -3.51
N LEU A 188 11.07 -6.01 -2.91
CA LEU A 188 11.95 -5.01 -2.31
C LEU A 188 12.62 -5.58 -1.05
N LEU A 189 13.94 -5.44 -0.99
CA LEU A 189 14.69 -5.71 0.21
C LEU A 189 14.42 -4.62 1.27
N PRO A 190 14.60 -4.90 2.57
CA PRO A 190 14.32 -3.93 3.63
C PRO A 190 15.02 -2.57 3.44
N HIS A 191 16.27 -2.55 2.93
CA HIS A 191 16.99 -1.30 2.68
C HIS A 191 16.55 -0.57 1.41
N GLU A 192 15.97 -1.27 0.42
CA GLU A 192 15.40 -0.66 -0.79
C GLU A 192 14.07 0.04 -0.49
N TRP A 193 13.39 -0.36 0.58
CA TRP A 193 12.10 0.16 0.99
C TRP A 193 12.09 1.68 1.21
N ALA A 194 13.22 2.25 1.66
CA ALA A 194 13.38 3.68 1.85
C ALA A 194 13.11 4.50 0.57
N HIS A 195 13.35 3.91 -0.62
CA HIS A 195 13.08 4.56 -1.90
C HIS A 195 11.59 4.64 -2.23
N LEU A 196 10.79 3.68 -1.75
CA LEU A 196 9.36 3.63 -2.03
C LEU A 196 8.54 4.43 -1.02
N VAL A 197 8.85 4.38 0.28
CA VAL A 197 8.03 5.01 1.34
C VAL A 197 7.90 6.53 1.23
N VAL A 198 8.66 7.15 0.34
CA VAL A 198 8.63 8.61 0.15
C VAL A 198 7.53 9.07 -0.82
N HIS A 199 6.93 8.15 -1.63
CA HIS A 199 5.95 8.55 -2.65
C HIS A 199 4.71 9.25 -2.08
N PRO A 200 4.14 8.90 -0.89
CA PRO A 200 3.00 9.64 -0.36
C PRO A 200 3.37 11.10 -0.04
N ARG A 201 4.62 11.32 0.37
CA ARG A 201 5.13 12.67 0.65
C ARG A 201 5.34 13.45 -0.63
N ILE A 202 5.89 12.83 -1.67
CA ILE A 202 6.04 13.44 -2.99
C ILE A 202 4.67 13.79 -3.55
N GLY A 203 3.70 12.84 -3.51
CA GLY A 203 2.32 13.07 -3.94
C GLY A 203 1.66 14.24 -3.20
N GLN A 204 1.84 14.35 -1.88
CA GLN A 204 1.38 15.49 -1.09
C GLN A 204 1.93 16.83 -1.63
N MET A 205 3.23 16.86 -1.94
CA MET A 205 3.87 18.09 -2.46
C MET A 205 3.30 18.46 -3.83
N LEU A 206 3.17 17.49 -4.74
CA LEU A 206 2.59 17.67 -6.07
C LEU A 206 1.17 18.22 -6.01
N VAL A 207 0.30 17.61 -5.21
CA VAL A 207 -1.09 18.07 -5.01
C VAL A 207 -1.16 19.46 -4.42
N THR A 208 -0.23 19.78 -3.49
CA THR A 208 -0.21 21.11 -2.82
C THR A 208 0.25 22.23 -3.74
N GLU A 209 1.23 21.96 -4.62
CA GLU A 209 1.91 23.01 -5.38
C GLU A 209 1.38 23.17 -6.80
N LEU A 210 0.87 22.09 -7.41
CA LEU A 210 0.45 22.13 -8.81
C LEU A 210 -1.02 22.50 -9.01
N GLU A 211 -1.87 22.29 -7.99
CA GLU A 211 -3.30 22.54 -8.09
C GLU A 211 -3.86 23.17 -6.82
N ALA A 212 -4.93 23.94 -6.96
CA ALA A 212 -5.60 24.60 -5.84
C ALA A 212 -6.63 23.68 -5.16
N TYR A 213 -6.23 22.44 -4.84
CA TYR A 213 -7.11 21.54 -4.09
C TYR A 213 -7.16 21.93 -2.60
N PRO A 214 -8.28 21.58 -1.91
CA PRO A 214 -8.34 21.67 -0.47
C PRO A 214 -7.18 20.93 0.21
N ALA A 215 -6.63 21.49 1.29
CA ALA A 215 -5.52 20.87 2.03
C ALA A 215 -5.82 19.46 2.53
N SER A 216 -7.10 19.11 2.71
CA SER A 216 -7.56 17.77 3.05
C SER A 216 -7.20 16.71 1.99
N VAL A 217 -7.18 17.07 0.70
CA VAL A 217 -6.78 16.16 -0.39
C VAL A 217 -5.30 15.83 -0.28
N ALA A 218 -4.43 16.83 -0.22
CA ALA A 218 -2.99 16.62 -0.10
C ALA A 218 -2.62 15.87 1.19
N ARG A 219 -3.35 16.14 2.29
CA ARG A 219 -3.20 15.43 3.54
C ARG A 219 -3.58 13.95 3.38
N ALA A 220 -4.73 13.64 2.80
CA ALA A 220 -5.18 12.27 2.58
C ALA A 220 -4.23 11.48 1.65
N VAL A 221 -3.68 12.13 0.60
CA VAL A 221 -2.62 11.54 -0.24
C VAL A 221 -1.40 11.17 0.61
N SER A 222 -0.98 12.01 1.56
CA SER A 222 0.17 11.68 2.42
C SER A 222 -0.13 10.61 3.46
N GLU A 223 -1.40 10.29 3.71
CA GLU A 223 -1.85 9.38 4.77
C GLU A 223 -2.30 8.01 4.26
N HIS A 224 -2.31 7.77 2.95
CA HIS A 224 -2.92 6.56 2.37
C HIS A 224 -2.21 5.23 2.75
N HIS A 225 -0.99 5.29 3.27
CA HIS A 225 -0.29 4.15 3.85
C HIS A 225 -0.12 4.25 5.37
N GLU A 226 -0.73 5.25 6.02
CA GLU A 226 -0.77 5.31 7.48
C GLU A 226 -1.76 4.29 8.04
N ARG A 227 -1.54 3.84 9.30
CA ARG A 227 -2.37 2.88 10.01
C ARG A 227 -2.67 3.35 11.42
N LEU A 228 -3.85 3.04 11.93
CA LEU A 228 -4.30 3.53 13.24
C LEU A 228 -3.39 3.14 14.40
N ASP A 229 -2.70 2.00 14.28
CA ASP A 229 -1.75 1.52 15.30
C ASP A 229 -0.36 2.18 15.22
N GLY A 230 -0.16 3.11 14.25
CA GLY A 230 1.10 3.81 14.04
C GLY A 230 2.17 3.00 13.32
N THR A 231 1.80 1.86 12.72
CA THR A 231 2.74 1.01 11.97
C THR A 231 2.83 1.37 10.49
N GLY A 232 2.01 2.32 10.03
CA GLY A 232 2.04 2.83 8.66
C GLY A 232 3.24 3.73 8.35
N TYR A 233 3.25 4.32 7.18
CA TYR A 233 4.25 5.27 6.71
C TYR A 233 3.60 6.41 5.91
N PRO A 234 4.26 7.53 5.68
CA PRO A 234 5.66 7.85 5.98
C PRO A 234 5.89 8.48 7.36
N ARG A 235 4.84 8.87 8.10
CA ARG A 235 4.95 9.60 9.38
C ARG A 235 4.75 8.73 10.60
N GLN A 236 4.26 7.50 10.43
CA GLN A 236 3.85 6.62 11.51
C GLN A 236 2.78 7.27 12.41
N SER A 237 1.85 7.98 11.76
CA SER A 237 0.72 8.62 12.45
C SER A 237 -0.19 7.57 13.05
N ALA A 238 -0.70 7.82 14.29
CA ALA A 238 -1.55 6.86 14.98
C ALA A 238 -2.90 7.48 15.39
N GLY A 239 -3.92 6.66 15.46
CA GLY A 239 -5.23 7.01 15.99
C GLY A 239 -5.82 8.28 15.35
N GLY A 240 -6.25 9.23 16.17
CA GLY A 240 -6.88 10.49 15.73
C GLY A 240 -5.96 11.45 14.97
N MET A 241 -4.68 11.14 14.79
CA MET A 241 -3.78 11.94 13.97
C MET A 241 -4.03 11.74 12.47
N ILE A 242 -4.64 10.62 12.05
CA ILE A 242 -4.98 10.35 10.65
C ILE A 242 -6.35 10.97 10.37
N SER A 243 -6.46 11.67 9.25
CA SER A 243 -7.73 12.29 8.84
C SER A 243 -8.76 11.25 8.38
N GLY A 244 -10.05 11.60 8.46
CA GLY A 244 -11.12 10.74 7.94
C GLY A 244 -10.93 10.36 6.47
N PRO A 245 -10.67 11.33 5.55
CA PRO A 245 -10.32 11.02 4.17
C PRO A 245 -9.08 10.13 4.04
N GLY A 246 -8.00 10.36 4.82
CA GLY A 246 -6.80 9.54 4.83
C GLY A 246 -7.07 8.08 5.21
N LEU A 247 -7.88 7.85 6.27
CA LEU A 247 -8.32 6.51 6.67
C LEU A 247 -9.15 5.83 5.57
N ALA A 248 -10.01 6.58 4.90
CA ALA A 248 -10.83 6.04 3.81
C ALA A 248 -9.98 5.58 2.63
N VAL A 249 -8.96 6.37 2.25
CA VAL A 249 -8.03 6.01 1.16
C VAL A 249 -7.14 4.84 1.58
N SER A 250 -6.61 4.82 2.80
CA SER A 250 -5.75 3.74 3.30
C SER A 250 -6.45 2.37 3.23
N VAL A 251 -7.72 2.30 3.61
CA VAL A 251 -8.49 1.06 3.50
C VAL A 251 -8.86 0.75 2.05
N ALA A 252 -9.19 1.77 1.24
CA ALA A 252 -9.49 1.59 -0.17
C ALA A 252 -8.31 1.01 -0.94
N GLU A 253 -7.09 1.47 -0.66
CA GLU A 253 -5.85 0.96 -1.24
C GLU A 253 -5.62 -0.51 -0.86
N MET A 254 -5.74 -0.86 0.42
CA MET A 254 -5.64 -2.24 0.87
C MET A 254 -6.69 -3.14 0.18
N LEU A 255 -7.93 -2.68 0.06
CA LEU A 255 -9.00 -3.40 -0.62
C LEU A 255 -8.70 -3.58 -2.11
N ALA A 256 -8.29 -2.52 -2.82
CA ALA A 256 -7.94 -2.59 -4.23
C ALA A 256 -6.84 -3.64 -4.49
N GLY A 257 -5.84 -3.74 -3.62
CA GLY A 257 -4.77 -4.72 -3.69
C GLY A 257 -5.21 -6.19 -3.56
N VAL A 258 -6.39 -6.46 -3.00
CA VAL A 258 -6.91 -7.83 -2.81
C VAL A 258 -8.12 -8.16 -3.68
N LEU A 259 -8.88 -7.15 -4.14
CA LEU A 259 -10.14 -7.37 -4.86
C LEU A 259 -9.97 -7.92 -6.30
N ASN A 260 -8.79 -7.82 -6.87
CA ASN A 260 -8.43 -8.41 -8.17
C ASN A 260 -7.87 -9.84 -8.06
N LYS A 261 -7.86 -10.41 -6.85
CA LYS A 261 -7.35 -11.77 -6.57
C LYS A 261 -8.51 -12.75 -6.38
N ASP A 262 -8.18 -14.03 -6.36
CA ASP A 262 -9.15 -15.07 -6.00
C ASP A 262 -9.71 -14.84 -4.60
N TYR A 263 -11.02 -15.10 -4.43
CA TYR A 263 -11.74 -14.93 -3.15
C TYR A 263 -11.59 -13.53 -2.53
N PRO A 264 -11.92 -12.48 -3.28
CA PRO A 264 -11.57 -11.11 -2.92
C PRO A 264 -12.20 -10.62 -1.62
N LEU A 265 -13.45 -10.98 -1.33
CA LEU A 265 -14.13 -10.53 -0.11
C LEU A 265 -13.63 -11.26 1.13
N GLU A 266 -13.36 -12.55 1.01
CA GLU A 266 -12.78 -13.40 2.05
C GLU A 266 -11.36 -12.91 2.40
N ARG A 267 -10.55 -12.61 1.39
CA ARG A 267 -9.21 -11.99 1.57
C ARG A 267 -9.30 -10.64 2.25
N ALA A 268 -10.22 -9.79 1.81
CA ALA A 268 -10.42 -8.47 2.40
C ALA A 268 -10.86 -8.57 3.88
N GLU A 269 -11.77 -9.49 4.19
CA GLU A 269 -12.20 -9.72 5.57
C GLU A 269 -11.04 -10.19 6.44
N LEU A 270 -10.26 -11.15 5.96
CA LEU A 270 -9.11 -11.67 6.70
C LEU A 270 -8.02 -10.62 6.87
N ALA A 271 -7.68 -9.86 5.82
CA ALA A 271 -6.70 -8.80 5.88
C ALA A 271 -7.03 -7.74 6.94
N LEU A 272 -8.32 -7.40 7.09
CA LEU A 272 -8.79 -6.46 8.11
C LEU A 272 -8.81 -7.04 9.54
N LYS A 273 -8.85 -8.39 9.68
CA LYS A 273 -8.94 -9.07 10.97
C LYS A 273 -7.58 -9.44 11.57
N ILE A 274 -6.58 -9.71 10.72
CA ILE A 274 -5.30 -10.29 11.16
C ILE A 274 -4.58 -9.45 12.21
N ILE A 275 -4.60 -8.13 12.07
CA ILE A 275 -4.05 -7.26 13.12
C ILE A 275 -5.15 -6.32 13.62
N PRO A 276 -5.71 -6.61 14.79
CA PRO A 276 -6.69 -5.72 15.42
C PRO A 276 -6.06 -4.34 15.69
N GLY A 277 -6.75 -3.28 15.24
CA GLY A 277 -6.32 -1.90 15.49
C GLY A 277 -5.58 -1.23 14.33
N GLU A 278 -5.19 -1.93 13.28
CA GLU A 278 -4.64 -1.28 12.07
C GLU A 278 -5.68 -0.41 11.36
N HIS A 279 -6.92 -0.89 11.30
CA HIS A 279 -8.02 -0.23 10.58
C HIS A 279 -9.26 -0.06 11.46
N PRO A 280 -10.13 0.94 11.19
CA PRO A 280 -11.39 1.12 11.92
C PRO A 280 -12.33 -0.09 11.77
N HIS A 281 -12.94 -0.52 12.86
CA HIS A 281 -13.92 -1.64 12.87
C HIS A 281 -15.11 -1.46 11.91
N HIS A 282 -15.48 -0.23 11.61
CA HIS A 282 -16.59 0.07 10.69
C HIS A 282 -16.36 -0.52 9.30
N PHE A 283 -15.11 -0.58 8.84
CA PHE A 283 -14.77 -1.16 7.54
C PHE A 283 -14.91 -2.68 7.53
N LEU A 284 -14.48 -3.35 8.62
CA LEU A 284 -14.68 -4.78 8.76
C LEU A 284 -16.17 -5.15 8.65
N SER A 285 -17.05 -4.41 9.33
CA SER A 285 -18.49 -4.64 9.25
C SER A 285 -19.07 -4.46 7.84
N ALA A 286 -18.50 -3.54 7.04
CA ALA A 286 -18.90 -3.33 5.65
C ALA A 286 -18.52 -4.52 4.76
N ILE A 287 -17.31 -5.04 4.90
CA ILE A 287 -16.80 -6.18 4.14
C ILE A 287 -17.49 -7.48 4.54
N SER A 288 -17.59 -7.78 5.84
CA SER A 288 -18.32 -8.95 6.32
C SER A 288 -19.80 -8.91 5.92
N GLY A 289 -20.37 -7.71 5.85
CA GLY A 289 -21.71 -7.50 5.32
C GLY A 289 -21.83 -7.81 3.83
N ALA A 290 -20.84 -7.41 3.02
CA ALA A 290 -20.78 -7.72 1.59
C ALA A 290 -20.58 -9.24 1.35
N LEU A 291 -19.77 -9.88 2.18
CA LEU A 291 -19.52 -11.32 2.15
C LEU A 291 -20.78 -12.11 2.45
N ARG A 292 -21.51 -11.79 3.52
CA ARG A 292 -22.79 -12.45 3.89
C ARG A 292 -23.91 -12.29 2.86
N ALA A 293 -23.80 -11.33 1.93
CA ALA A 293 -24.74 -11.17 0.82
C ALA A 293 -24.47 -12.13 -0.36
N GLN A 294 -23.46 -12.98 -0.27
CA GLN A 294 -23.24 -13.99 -1.30
C GLN A 294 -24.36 -15.05 -1.27
N PRO A 295 -24.80 -15.56 -2.45
CA PRO A 295 -25.70 -16.70 -2.48
C PRO A 295 -25.04 -17.91 -1.81
N ALA A 296 -25.77 -18.60 -0.95
CA ALA A 296 -25.29 -19.79 -0.21
C ALA A 296 -24.78 -20.93 -1.11
N ASN A 297 -25.18 -20.94 -2.38
CA ASN A 297 -24.92 -22.04 -3.33
C ASN A 297 -23.84 -21.70 -4.38
N ARG A 298 -22.92 -20.78 -4.11
CA ARG A 298 -21.80 -20.60 -5.01
C ARG A 298 -20.85 -21.80 -4.83
N PRO A 299 -20.62 -22.64 -5.88
CA PRO A 299 -19.56 -23.61 -5.81
C PRO A 299 -18.25 -22.82 -5.71
N ILE A 300 -17.65 -22.81 -4.54
CA ILE A 300 -16.29 -22.31 -4.36
C ILE A 300 -15.43 -23.33 -5.09
N ALA A 301 -14.88 -22.95 -6.25
CA ALA A 301 -13.82 -23.75 -6.86
C ALA A 301 -12.60 -23.58 -5.94
N LEU A 302 -12.48 -24.47 -4.98
CA LEU A 302 -11.42 -24.45 -3.99
C LEU A 302 -10.09 -24.73 -4.69
N PRO A 303 -9.00 -23.99 -4.37
CA PRO A 303 -7.70 -24.36 -4.89
C PRO A 303 -7.41 -25.81 -4.48
N ARG A 304 -6.79 -26.56 -5.40
CA ARG A 304 -6.26 -27.89 -5.03
C ARG A 304 -5.23 -27.71 -3.94
N PRO A 305 -5.23 -28.57 -2.91
CA PRO A 305 -4.19 -28.54 -1.89
C PRO A 305 -2.84 -28.63 -2.58
N ASP A 306 -1.96 -27.67 -2.29
CA ASP A 306 -0.54 -27.78 -2.66
C ASP A 306 0.16 -28.43 -1.47
N GLU A 307 0.88 -29.54 -1.70
CA GLU A 307 1.72 -30.20 -0.69
C GLU A 307 2.73 -29.23 -0.06
N ASN A 308 3.02 -28.12 -0.73
CA ASN A 308 3.87 -27.05 -0.23
C ASN A 308 3.21 -26.15 0.83
N ASP A 309 1.86 -26.14 0.95
CA ASP A 309 1.17 -25.25 1.89
C ASP A 309 1.47 -25.63 3.35
N ASP A 310 1.56 -26.90 3.67
CA ASP A 310 1.90 -27.38 5.01
C ASP A 310 3.34 -27.02 5.41
N VAL A 311 4.26 -27.13 4.46
CA VAL A 311 5.65 -26.71 4.63
C VAL A 311 5.71 -25.20 4.83
N ALA A 312 4.92 -24.42 4.07
CA ALA A 312 4.87 -22.98 4.18
C ALA A 312 4.33 -22.50 5.54
N ILE A 313 3.28 -23.15 6.06
CA ILE A 313 2.72 -22.84 7.39
C ILE A 313 3.73 -23.17 8.49
N THR A 314 4.37 -24.33 8.41
CA THR A 314 5.38 -24.75 9.38
C THR A 314 6.56 -23.76 9.40
N ARG A 315 7.06 -23.36 8.24
CA ARG A 315 8.11 -22.33 8.11
C ARG A 315 7.66 -20.99 8.70
N LEU A 316 6.43 -20.60 8.44
CA LEU A 316 5.89 -19.35 8.96
C LEU A 316 5.83 -19.35 10.49
N TRP A 317 5.38 -20.46 11.10
CA TRP A 317 5.35 -20.63 12.55
C TRP A 317 6.77 -20.50 13.17
N TRP A 318 7.73 -21.23 12.61
CA TRP A 318 9.12 -21.15 13.08
C TRP A 318 9.66 -19.72 12.98
N ARG A 319 9.38 -19.06 11.91
CA ARG A 319 9.82 -17.67 11.69
C ARG A 319 9.22 -16.72 12.73
N ILE A 320 7.96 -16.87 13.10
CA ILE A 320 7.34 -16.10 14.19
C ILE A 320 8.04 -16.41 15.51
N ALA A 321 8.22 -17.69 15.86
CA ALA A 321 8.82 -18.13 17.11
C ALA A 321 10.29 -17.67 17.24
N ASP A 322 11.10 -17.89 16.21
CA ASP A 322 12.52 -17.49 16.20
C ASP A 322 12.69 -15.98 16.28
N SER A 323 11.79 -15.20 15.62
CA SER A 323 11.82 -13.75 15.71
C SER A 323 11.45 -13.24 17.11
N LEU A 324 10.50 -13.89 17.81
CA LEU A 324 10.15 -13.57 19.18
C LEU A 324 11.32 -13.91 20.13
N GLU A 325 11.91 -15.09 20.00
CA GLU A 325 13.03 -15.53 20.82
C GLU A 325 14.25 -14.62 20.65
N SER A 326 14.63 -14.36 19.39
CA SER A 326 15.75 -13.47 19.05
C SER A 326 15.55 -12.07 19.64
N GLY A 327 14.40 -11.46 19.45
CA GLY A 327 14.12 -10.13 19.99
C GLY A 327 14.09 -10.10 21.53
N GLN A 328 13.58 -11.15 22.18
CA GLN A 328 13.60 -11.28 23.64
C GLN A 328 15.03 -11.45 24.17
N GLN A 329 15.87 -12.22 23.48
CA GLN A 329 17.28 -12.39 23.84
C GLN A 329 18.00 -11.04 23.73
N MET A 330 17.80 -10.29 22.64
CA MET A 330 18.40 -8.97 22.49
C MET A 330 18.02 -8.01 23.61
N LEU A 331 16.77 -8.06 24.12
CA LEU A 331 16.36 -7.25 25.27
C LEU A 331 17.08 -7.66 26.58
N ARG A 332 17.40 -8.96 26.75
CA ARG A 332 18.14 -9.43 27.91
C ARG A 332 19.61 -9.00 27.88
N ASP A 333 20.21 -9.04 26.69
CA ASP A 333 21.65 -8.84 26.52
C ASP A 333 22.07 -7.36 26.43
N ASP A 334 21.16 -6.46 26.03
CA ASP A 334 21.47 -5.08 25.62
C ASP A 334 20.73 -3.97 26.39
N ILE A 335 20.18 -4.27 27.56
CA ILE A 335 19.35 -3.33 28.33
C ILE A 335 20.05 -1.98 28.60
N GLU A 336 21.38 -1.90 28.60
CA GLU A 336 22.13 -0.69 28.98
C GLU A 336 22.64 0.15 27.79
N ARG A 337 22.56 -0.32 26.54
CA ARG A 337 23.34 0.28 25.45
C ARG A 337 22.62 1.31 24.58
N SER A 338 21.32 1.16 24.33
CA SER A 338 20.58 2.12 23.49
C SER A 338 19.08 2.12 23.83
N PRO A 339 18.58 3.15 24.55
CA PRO A 339 17.14 3.30 24.82
C PRO A 339 16.30 3.30 23.54
N ARG A 340 16.83 3.83 22.43
CA ARG A 340 16.18 3.84 21.13
C ARG A 340 16.00 2.43 20.57
N VAL A 341 17.09 1.64 20.52
CA VAL A 341 17.04 0.24 20.03
C VAL A 341 16.14 -0.59 20.91
N TRP A 342 16.23 -0.43 22.23
CA TRP A 342 15.35 -1.12 23.16
C TRP A 342 13.87 -0.84 22.88
N ALA A 343 13.48 0.42 22.67
CA ALA A 343 12.12 0.80 22.32
C ALA A 343 11.67 0.22 20.96
N LEU A 344 12.56 0.19 19.97
CA LEU A 344 12.31 -0.41 18.66
C LEU A 344 12.04 -1.92 18.79
N ILE A 345 12.87 -2.64 19.56
CA ILE A 345 12.69 -4.09 19.79
C ILE A 345 11.39 -4.35 20.54
N GLN A 346 11.08 -3.59 21.58
CA GLN A 346 9.84 -3.72 22.33
C GLN A 346 8.58 -3.56 21.44
N ARG A 347 8.57 -2.51 20.60
CA ARG A 347 7.49 -2.27 19.64
C ARG A 347 7.38 -3.42 18.63
N THR A 348 8.51 -3.89 18.13
CA THR A 348 8.59 -5.00 17.19
C THR A 348 8.03 -6.29 17.81
N LEU A 349 8.45 -6.63 19.02
CA LEU A 349 7.94 -7.81 19.73
C LEU A 349 6.43 -7.73 19.99
N ALA A 350 5.89 -6.55 20.29
CA ALA A 350 4.45 -6.36 20.44
C ALA A 350 3.70 -6.67 19.13
N ARG A 351 4.22 -6.20 17.98
CA ARG A 351 3.67 -6.49 16.64
C ARG A 351 3.74 -7.98 16.31
N ILE A 352 4.88 -8.62 16.55
CA ILE A 352 5.04 -10.08 16.29
C ILE A 352 4.09 -10.89 17.17
N ARG A 353 3.89 -10.53 18.45
CA ARG A 353 2.91 -11.18 19.33
C ARG A 353 1.46 -10.99 18.85
N ASN A 354 1.13 -9.87 18.22
CA ASN A 354 -0.17 -9.70 17.58
C ASN A 354 -0.35 -10.66 16.41
N ILE A 355 0.70 -10.83 15.60
CA ILE A 355 0.72 -11.81 14.49
C ILE A 355 0.61 -13.24 15.02
N GLU A 356 1.36 -13.60 16.07
CA GLU A 356 1.27 -14.91 16.73
C GLU A 356 -0.17 -15.20 17.20
N ARG A 357 -0.80 -14.24 17.89
CA ARG A 357 -2.20 -14.36 18.33
C ARG A 357 -3.16 -14.51 17.14
N ALA A 358 -2.95 -13.76 16.06
CA ALA A 358 -3.74 -13.90 14.84
C ALA A 358 -3.57 -15.30 14.23
N PHE A 359 -2.34 -15.80 14.14
CA PHE A 359 -2.03 -17.15 13.67
C PHE A 359 -2.77 -18.22 14.49
N ILE A 360 -2.72 -18.12 15.81
CA ILE A 360 -3.43 -19.03 16.72
C ILE A 360 -4.96 -18.91 16.55
N SER A 361 -5.47 -17.68 16.41
CA SER A 361 -6.92 -17.46 16.28
C SER A 361 -7.54 -17.99 14.98
N THR A 362 -6.74 -18.22 13.96
CA THR A 362 -7.17 -18.87 12.71
C THR A 362 -7.21 -20.40 12.83
N GLY A 363 -6.76 -20.98 13.94
CA GLY A 363 -6.67 -22.43 14.12
C GLY A 363 -5.48 -23.10 13.42
N LEU A 364 -4.62 -22.33 12.76
CA LEU A 364 -3.44 -22.86 12.07
C LEU A 364 -2.45 -23.57 13.00
N ASP A 365 -2.40 -23.16 14.29
CA ASP A 365 -1.59 -23.82 15.32
C ASP A 365 -2.09 -25.21 15.69
N ALA A 366 -3.40 -25.41 15.70
CA ALA A 366 -4.00 -26.74 15.96
C ALA A 366 -3.67 -27.72 14.83
N TYR A 367 -3.61 -27.21 13.60
CA TYR A 367 -3.19 -28.01 12.45
C TYR A 367 -1.75 -28.51 12.57
N LEU A 368 -0.82 -27.65 13.02
CA LEU A 368 0.57 -28.05 13.25
C LEU A 368 0.73 -29.09 14.37
N LYS A 369 -0.17 -29.09 15.38
CA LYS A 369 -0.15 -30.03 16.52
C LYS A 369 -0.65 -31.43 16.13
N ASN A 370 -1.59 -31.53 15.22
CA ASN A 370 -2.31 -32.76 14.90
C ASN A 370 -1.71 -33.53 13.70
N ASN A 371 -0.44 -33.49 13.54
CA ASN A 371 0.44 -33.90 12.48
C ASN A 371 0.07 -35.11 11.59
N HIS A 372 -1.06 -35.77 11.68
CA HIS A 372 -1.40 -36.93 10.79
C HIS A 372 -2.88 -37.41 10.78
N GLY A 373 -3.85 -36.65 11.28
CA GLY A 373 -5.20 -37.23 11.48
C GLY A 373 -6.38 -36.58 10.75
N LEU A 374 -6.19 -35.45 10.05
CA LEU A 374 -7.31 -34.69 9.50
C LEU A 374 -7.44 -34.73 7.96
N HIS A 375 -6.74 -35.63 7.29
CA HIS A 375 -6.77 -35.76 5.83
C HIS A 375 -8.07 -36.28 5.24
N GLU A 376 -8.97 -36.86 6.02
CA GLU A 376 -10.18 -37.50 5.49
C GLU A 376 -11.39 -36.55 5.32
N HIS A 377 -11.35 -35.35 5.89
CA HIS A 377 -12.43 -34.36 5.76
C HIS A 377 -11.89 -32.91 5.63
N ASP A 378 -10.78 -32.73 4.92
CA ASP A 378 -10.28 -31.36 4.67
C ASP A 378 -11.22 -30.68 3.65
N ASP A 379 -12.21 -29.99 4.18
CA ASP A 379 -13.07 -29.09 3.45
C ASP A 379 -12.16 -28.03 2.84
N GLY A 380 -12.17 -27.88 1.51
CA GLY A 380 -11.30 -26.93 0.81
C GLY A 380 -11.38 -25.48 1.30
N THR A 381 -12.34 -25.14 2.17
CA THR A 381 -12.44 -23.87 2.89
C THR A 381 -11.24 -23.68 3.82
N LEU A 382 -10.83 -24.71 4.53
CA LEU A 382 -9.67 -24.66 5.43
C LEU A 382 -8.36 -24.47 4.65
N GLN A 383 -8.19 -25.13 3.51
CA GLN A 383 -7.01 -24.96 2.65
C GLN A 383 -6.91 -23.51 2.13
N PHE A 384 -8.04 -22.94 1.72
CA PHE A 384 -8.11 -21.55 1.30
C PHE A 384 -7.73 -20.61 2.43
N GLU A 385 -8.29 -20.78 3.63
CA GLU A 385 -7.97 -19.94 4.80
C GLU A 385 -6.49 -20.03 5.16
N LYS A 386 -5.90 -21.24 5.10
CA LYS A 386 -4.46 -21.47 5.30
C LYS A 386 -3.62 -20.65 4.31
N ALA A 387 -3.91 -20.79 3.01
CA ALA A 387 -3.15 -20.13 1.95
C ALA A 387 -3.23 -18.59 2.08
N VAL A 388 -4.41 -18.04 2.38
CA VAL A 388 -4.60 -16.61 2.57
C VAL A 388 -3.90 -16.12 3.83
N ALA A 389 -4.08 -16.79 4.97
CA ALA A 389 -3.46 -16.42 6.24
C ALA A 389 -1.93 -16.46 6.15
N THR A 390 -1.37 -17.51 5.55
CA THR A 390 0.07 -17.67 5.35
C THR A 390 0.64 -16.48 4.54
N ARG A 391 -0.03 -16.09 3.46
CA ARG A 391 0.38 -14.97 2.62
C ARG A 391 0.32 -13.64 3.36
N GLU A 392 -0.80 -13.38 4.03
CA GLU A 392 -1.02 -12.12 4.76
C GLU A 392 -0.06 -11.97 5.95
N ILE A 393 0.15 -13.03 6.71
CA ILE A 393 1.09 -13.03 7.84
C ILE A 393 2.53 -12.87 7.34
N THR A 394 2.90 -13.56 6.26
CA THR A 394 4.24 -13.41 5.65
C THR A 394 4.48 -11.97 5.21
N TRP A 395 3.50 -11.34 4.60
CA TRP A 395 3.61 -9.95 4.19
C TRP A 395 3.83 -9.02 5.39
N ARG A 396 3.10 -9.23 6.49
CA ARG A 396 3.23 -8.41 7.70
C ARG A 396 4.56 -8.59 8.42
N LEU A 397 5.13 -9.79 8.45
CA LEU A 397 6.48 -9.99 8.99
C LEU A 397 7.52 -9.21 8.18
N ARG A 398 7.39 -9.23 6.84
CA ARG A 398 8.23 -8.42 5.96
C ARG A 398 8.05 -6.92 6.17
N ASP A 399 6.82 -6.48 6.41
CA ASP A 399 6.54 -5.08 6.70
C ASP A 399 7.22 -4.64 8.01
N ILE A 400 7.24 -5.49 9.04
CA ILE A 400 7.99 -5.25 10.28
C ILE A 400 9.50 -5.16 9.99
N ALA A 401 10.04 -6.06 9.16
CA ALA A 401 11.46 -6.02 8.77
C ALA A 401 11.84 -4.71 8.08
N ARG A 402 10.99 -4.24 7.18
CA ARG A 402 11.16 -2.97 6.45
C ARG A 402 11.11 -1.77 7.39
N ASP A 403 10.15 -1.75 8.31
CA ASP A 403 10.03 -0.70 9.33
C ASP A 403 11.28 -0.64 10.22
N LEU A 404 11.80 -1.79 10.68
CA LEU A 404 13.06 -1.84 11.42
C LEU A 404 14.24 -1.32 10.61
N ALA A 405 14.37 -1.73 9.36
CA ALA A 405 15.44 -1.28 8.49
C ALA A 405 15.37 0.23 8.25
N LEU A 406 14.16 0.78 8.05
CA LEU A 406 13.93 2.21 7.87
C LEU A 406 14.29 3.00 9.13
N ASN A 407 13.85 2.55 10.29
CA ASN A 407 14.12 3.22 11.57
C ASN A 407 15.59 3.16 12.01
N THR A 408 16.40 2.31 11.39
CA THR A 408 17.86 2.16 11.68
C THR A 408 18.74 2.62 10.54
N ALA A 409 18.17 3.15 9.45
CA ALA A 409 18.93 3.53 8.25
C ALA A 409 20.02 4.57 8.54
N ASP A 410 19.75 5.53 9.42
CA ASP A 410 20.65 6.65 9.74
C ASP A 410 21.74 6.30 10.77
N VAL A 411 21.64 5.13 11.44
CA VAL A 411 22.58 4.71 12.50
C VAL A 411 23.15 3.34 12.18
N PRO A 412 24.35 3.27 11.58
CA PRO A 412 24.97 2.01 11.14
C PRO A 412 25.14 0.96 12.25
N THR A 413 25.42 1.38 13.48
CA THR A 413 25.54 0.50 14.64
C THR A 413 24.20 -0.16 15.01
N ASP A 414 23.10 0.61 15.02
CA ASP A 414 21.76 0.10 15.29
C ASP A 414 21.33 -0.88 14.20
N ARG A 415 21.64 -0.54 12.94
CA ARG A 415 21.36 -1.39 11.78
C ARG A 415 22.11 -2.72 11.85
N ALA A 416 23.39 -2.69 12.20
CA ALA A 416 24.19 -3.91 12.36
C ALA A 416 23.65 -4.79 13.49
N MET A 417 23.27 -4.19 14.60
CA MET A 417 22.70 -4.87 15.77
C MET A 417 21.41 -5.60 15.42
N LEU A 418 20.50 -4.94 14.66
CA LEU A 418 19.20 -5.49 14.30
C LEU A 418 19.19 -6.33 13.01
N ALA A 419 20.33 -6.47 12.32
CA ALA A 419 20.41 -7.15 11.03
C ALA A 419 19.93 -8.62 11.08
N GLY A 420 20.23 -9.34 12.16
CA GLY A 420 19.75 -10.71 12.37
C GLY A 420 18.23 -10.79 12.48
N LEU A 421 17.62 -9.94 13.30
CA LEU A 421 16.17 -9.88 13.49
C LEU A 421 15.47 -9.43 12.20
N ILE A 422 16.01 -8.45 11.49
CA ILE A 422 15.51 -8.01 10.18
C ILE A 422 15.54 -9.17 9.18
N GLY A 423 16.63 -9.93 9.13
CA GLY A 423 16.77 -11.10 8.25
C GLY A 423 15.76 -12.21 8.54
N LEU A 424 15.54 -12.53 9.82
CA LEU A 424 14.51 -13.48 10.26
C LEU A 424 13.11 -13.02 9.82
N LEU A 425 12.77 -11.77 10.10
CA LEU A 425 11.47 -11.19 9.76
C LEU A 425 11.24 -11.06 8.25
N ASP A 426 12.26 -10.81 7.45
CA ASP A 426 12.14 -10.74 5.99
C ASP A 426 12.06 -12.13 5.32
N GLY A 427 12.54 -13.19 5.98
CA GLY A 427 12.61 -14.55 5.42
C GLY A 427 13.73 -14.67 4.38
N GLY A 428 14.95 -14.27 4.72
CA GLY A 428 16.14 -14.34 3.87
C GLY A 428 16.73 -15.75 3.75
N ALA A 429 17.74 -15.92 2.89
CA ALA A 429 18.37 -17.19 2.53
C ALA A 429 18.99 -17.99 3.71
N SER A 430 19.21 -17.35 4.88
CA SER A 430 19.67 -18.01 6.11
C SER A 430 18.64 -18.99 6.69
N GLU A 431 17.36 -18.77 6.38
CA GLU A 431 16.24 -19.58 6.88
C GLU A 431 16.23 -21.00 6.29
N ALA A 432 16.61 -21.15 5.03
CA ALA A 432 16.68 -22.45 4.35
C ALA A 432 17.75 -23.38 4.96
N ALA A 433 18.85 -22.82 5.46
CA ALA A 433 19.92 -23.61 6.08
C ALA A 433 19.59 -24.01 7.53
N ALA A 434 18.90 -23.15 8.29
CA ALA A 434 18.51 -23.44 9.67
C ALA A 434 17.39 -24.48 9.79
N LEU A 435 16.47 -24.49 8.81
CA LEU A 435 15.32 -25.43 8.79
C LEU A 435 15.71 -26.85 8.41
N GLN A 436 16.78 -27.05 7.66
CA GLN A 436 17.30 -28.40 7.37
C GLN A 436 17.86 -29.12 8.61
N LEU A 437 18.16 -28.39 9.69
CA LEU A 437 18.72 -28.92 10.93
C LEU A 437 17.66 -29.25 12.01
N ARG A 438 16.41 -28.84 11.85
CA ARG A 438 15.33 -29.02 12.84
C ARG A 438 14.27 -29.99 12.34
N ALA A 439 14.38 -31.24 12.69
CA ALA A 439 13.43 -32.31 12.27
C ALA A 439 12.15 -32.40 13.12
N GLN A 440 11.92 -31.57 14.13
CA GLN A 440 10.72 -31.60 14.98
C GLN A 440 10.20 -30.19 15.30
N PRO A 441 8.87 -29.97 15.29
CA PRO A 441 8.28 -28.70 15.70
C PRO A 441 8.55 -28.41 17.19
N PRO A 442 8.75 -27.13 17.60
CA PRO A 442 8.88 -26.77 19.00
C PRO A 442 7.59 -27.08 19.74
N SER A 443 7.70 -27.49 21.00
CA SER A 443 6.55 -27.55 21.90
C SER A 443 5.97 -26.15 22.05
N LEU A 444 4.70 -25.97 21.66
CA LEU A 444 3.96 -24.73 21.87
C LEU A 444 3.93 -24.39 23.35
N PRO A 445 4.11 -23.12 23.77
CA PRO A 445 3.96 -22.74 25.15
C PRO A 445 2.56 -23.16 25.63
N GLN A 446 2.50 -23.96 26.68
CA GLN A 446 1.24 -24.27 27.35
C GLN A 446 0.63 -22.95 27.82
N ALA A 447 -0.55 -22.62 27.30
CA ALA A 447 -1.35 -21.55 27.84
C ALA A 447 -1.55 -21.84 29.33
N GLN A 448 -0.90 -21.07 30.20
CA GLN A 448 -1.17 -21.11 31.63
C GLN A 448 -2.65 -20.73 31.80
N ALA A 449 -3.48 -21.71 32.01
CA ALA A 449 -4.84 -21.55 32.51
C ALA A 449 -4.70 -20.87 33.88
N ARG A 450 -4.84 -19.55 33.92
CA ARG A 450 -5.12 -18.86 35.18
C ARG A 450 -6.58 -19.16 35.49
N ALA A 451 -6.78 -20.14 36.35
CA ALA A 451 -7.99 -20.29 37.14
C ALA A 451 -8.05 -19.12 38.14
N ALA A 452 -9.23 -18.53 38.27
CA ALA A 452 -9.91 -17.69 39.23
C ALA A 452 -10.36 -16.39 38.61
#